data_f69022280741842928bad13081b91878
#
_entry.id   f69022280741842928bad13081b91878
#
_cell.length_a   1.000
_cell.length_b   1.000
_cell.length_c   1.000
_cell.angle_alpha   90.00
_cell.angle_beta   90.00
_cell.angle_gamma   90.00
#
_symmetry.space_group_name_H-M   'P 1'
#
loop_
_entity.id
_entity.type
_entity.pdbx_description
1 polymer ?
#
loop_
_entity_poly.entity_id
_entity_poly.type
_entity_poly.pdbx_seq_one_letter_code
_entity_poly.pdbx_strand_id
1 'polypeptide(L)'
;ESLMYRLCGVKSHEYTNATTGGMVSAKTGEYDGEIIKALDLPEGLFQPLQQPGTLIGTYKGIQVVLCATHDTGSAVEGIPMEGNELYISSGTWSLLGVKTPRPITDEESLAANYSNEGGVGYNRYQKNIMGMWLVNRLRAELCPEKPWGEITAEAEEKHFDHLVDVNDPVFLAPESMKAAFDEKLPHPPKCAMGYFRCAYRSLAQGYRQAIEEIERNTGTTYQKLYIVGGGAKNGYLNRLTQQATGKQVAALPIEATALGNLKIQMKAAKEE
;
A
#
# COMPACT_ATOMS: atom_id res chain seq x y z
N GLU A 1 -7.83 0.09 -18.46
CA GLU A 1 -9.13 0.36 -19.17
C GLU A 1 -8.92 0.58 -20.65
N SER A 2 -8.00 1.47 -21.08
CA SER A 2 -7.75 1.75 -22.53
C SER A 2 -7.36 0.50 -23.33
N LEU A 3 -6.59 -0.43 -22.76
CA LEU A 3 -6.25 -1.70 -23.42
C LEU A 3 -7.50 -2.55 -23.63
N MET A 4 -8.35 -2.69 -22.62
CA MET A 4 -9.60 -3.46 -22.69
C MET A 4 -10.55 -2.88 -23.71
N TYR A 5 -10.68 -1.54 -23.76
CA TYR A 5 -11.46 -0.87 -24.82
C TYR A 5 -10.94 -1.21 -26.21
N ARG A 6 -9.62 -1.23 -26.43
CA ARG A 6 -9.04 -1.62 -27.72
C ARG A 6 -9.24 -3.08 -28.08
N LEU A 7 -9.35 -3.96 -27.09
CA LEU A 7 -9.58 -5.38 -27.30
C LEU A 7 -11.03 -5.71 -27.64
N CYS A 8 -11.99 -5.18 -26.90
CA CYS A 8 -13.40 -5.57 -27.01
C CYS A 8 -14.37 -4.42 -27.32
N GLY A 9 -13.89 -3.18 -27.48
CA GLY A 9 -14.72 -2.01 -27.84
C GLY A 9 -15.61 -1.49 -26.70
N VAL A 10 -15.51 -2.04 -25.48
CA VAL A 10 -16.33 -1.67 -24.34
C VAL A 10 -15.58 -0.69 -23.44
N LYS A 11 -16.19 0.45 -23.14
CA LYS A 11 -15.69 1.41 -22.14
C LYS A 11 -16.07 0.88 -20.77
N SER A 12 -15.12 0.94 -19.85
CA SER A 12 -15.31 0.52 -18.45
C SER A 12 -14.61 1.49 -17.51
N HIS A 13 -15.23 1.79 -16.37
CA HIS A 13 -14.62 2.46 -15.24
C HIS A 13 -14.56 1.46 -14.09
N GLU A 14 -13.36 1.02 -13.77
CA GLU A 14 -13.17 -0.03 -12.78
C GLU A 14 -13.11 0.55 -11.37
N TYR A 15 -13.86 -0.08 -10.48
CA TYR A 15 -14.13 0.41 -9.13
C TYR A 15 -12.86 0.62 -8.29
N THR A 16 -11.94 -0.36 -8.26
CA THR A 16 -10.76 -0.27 -7.38
C THR A 16 -9.84 0.89 -7.79
N ASN A 17 -9.73 1.17 -9.08
CA ASN A 17 -8.94 2.28 -9.60
C ASN A 17 -9.66 3.62 -9.41
N ALA A 18 -10.96 3.66 -9.69
CA ALA A 18 -11.75 4.89 -9.54
C ALA A 18 -11.73 5.43 -8.11
N THR A 19 -11.75 4.55 -7.11
CA THR A 19 -11.73 4.93 -5.69
C THR A 19 -10.44 5.62 -5.23
N THR A 20 -9.36 5.53 -6.02
CA THR A 20 -8.10 6.24 -5.70
C THR A 20 -8.13 7.71 -6.08
N GLY A 21 -9.09 8.11 -6.92
CA GLY A 21 -9.18 9.46 -7.48
C GLY A 21 -9.83 10.50 -6.57
N GLY A 22 -10.31 10.12 -5.39
CA GLY A 22 -10.96 11.04 -4.43
C GLY A 22 -12.36 11.53 -4.86
N MET A 23 -12.92 11.01 -5.96
CA MET A 23 -14.25 11.41 -6.48
C MET A 23 -15.33 10.33 -6.28
N VAL A 24 -14.99 9.22 -5.68
CA VAL A 24 -15.94 8.15 -5.36
C VAL A 24 -16.27 8.21 -3.88
N SER A 25 -17.55 8.29 -3.56
CA SER A 25 -18.04 8.25 -2.19
C SER A 25 -17.80 6.85 -1.61
N ALA A 26 -17.04 6.76 -0.52
CA ALA A 26 -16.83 5.49 0.17
C ALA A 26 -18.13 4.91 0.74
N LYS A 27 -19.14 5.75 1.02
CA LYS A 27 -20.45 5.33 1.57
C LYS A 27 -21.35 4.69 0.53
N THR A 28 -21.35 5.21 -0.70
CA THR A 28 -22.23 4.71 -1.78
C THR A 28 -21.50 3.77 -2.74
N GLY A 29 -20.18 3.88 -2.85
CA GLY A 29 -19.37 3.16 -3.84
C GLY A 29 -19.52 3.71 -5.26
N GLU A 30 -20.10 4.91 -5.41
CA GLU A 30 -20.36 5.56 -6.69
C GLU A 30 -19.66 6.92 -6.75
N TYR A 31 -19.55 7.49 -7.95
CA TYR A 31 -19.04 8.84 -8.11
C TYR A 31 -19.91 9.85 -7.35
N ASP A 32 -19.27 10.77 -6.65
CA ASP A 32 -19.93 11.82 -5.88
C ASP A 32 -20.29 13.01 -6.80
N GLY A 33 -21.58 13.14 -7.09
CA GLY A 33 -22.10 14.20 -7.97
C GLY A 33 -21.88 15.61 -7.42
N GLU A 34 -21.80 15.79 -6.10
CA GLU A 34 -21.52 17.10 -5.50
C GLU A 34 -20.07 17.52 -5.74
N ILE A 35 -19.14 16.58 -5.60
CA ILE A 35 -17.71 16.82 -5.91
C ILE A 35 -17.53 17.14 -7.39
N ILE A 36 -18.12 16.33 -8.28
CA ILE A 36 -18.04 16.54 -9.73
C ILE A 36 -18.56 17.92 -10.11
N LYS A 37 -19.71 18.30 -9.57
CA LYS A 37 -20.30 19.62 -9.80
C LYS A 37 -19.47 20.77 -9.21
N ALA A 38 -18.93 20.59 -8.00
CA ALA A 38 -18.09 21.61 -7.36
C ALA A 38 -16.79 21.88 -8.14
N LEU A 39 -16.27 20.86 -8.84
CA LEU A 39 -15.08 20.96 -9.69
C LEU A 39 -15.40 21.37 -11.15
N ASP A 40 -16.65 21.65 -11.47
CA ASP A 40 -17.12 21.98 -12.83
C ASP A 40 -16.66 20.96 -13.90
N LEU A 41 -16.72 19.66 -13.54
CA LEU A 41 -16.32 18.59 -14.46
C LEU A 41 -17.51 18.11 -15.29
N PRO A 42 -17.31 17.78 -16.60
CA PRO A 42 -18.38 17.27 -17.43
C PRO A 42 -18.90 15.92 -16.91
N GLU A 43 -20.19 15.84 -16.55
CA GLU A 43 -20.82 14.62 -16.02
C GLU A 43 -20.64 13.40 -16.95
N GLY A 44 -20.64 13.61 -18.27
CA GLY A 44 -20.47 12.55 -19.26
C GLY A 44 -19.10 11.85 -19.25
N LEU A 45 -18.12 12.35 -18.48
CA LEU A 45 -16.84 11.68 -18.26
C LEU A 45 -16.97 10.51 -17.29
N PHE A 46 -17.96 10.54 -16.39
CA PHE A 46 -18.12 9.61 -15.29
C PHE A 46 -19.16 8.53 -15.64
N GLN A 47 -18.68 7.41 -16.17
CA GLN A 47 -19.54 6.26 -16.46
C GLN A 47 -19.80 5.46 -15.16
N PRO A 48 -20.91 4.69 -15.08
CA PRO A 48 -21.14 3.81 -13.95
C PRO A 48 -19.94 2.90 -13.65
N LEU A 49 -19.60 2.78 -12.36
CA LEU A 49 -18.48 1.97 -11.92
C LEU A 49 -18.79 0.47 -12.06
N GLN A 50 -17.82 -0.29 -12.50
CA GLN A 50 -17.93 -1.74 -12.66
C GLN A 50 -17.01 -2.45 -11.67
N GLN A 51 -17.51 -3.53 -11.08
CA GLN A 51 -16.75 -4.29 -10.09
C GLN A 51 -15.72 -5.22 -10.77
N PRO A 52 -14.58 -5.51 -10.11
CA PRO A 52 -13.68 -6.57 -10.53
C PRO A 52 -14.40 -7.91 -10.66
N GLY A 53 -14.08 -8.68 -11.69
CA GLY A 53 -14.74 -9.93 -12.03
C GLY A 53 -15.82 -9.81 -13.11
N THR A 54 -16.21 -8.57 -13.46
CA THR A 54 -17.20 -8.34 -14.54
C THR A 54 -16.65 -8.79 -15.89
N LEU A 55 -17.41 -9.62 -16.60
CA LEU A 55 -17.17 -9.97 -18.00
C LEU A 55 -17.57 -8.79 -18.89
N ILE A 56 -16.60 -8.17 -19.56
CA ILE A 56 -16.82 -6.95 -20.35
C ILE A 56 -16.86 -7.20 -21.88
N GLY A 57 -16.52 -8.39 -22.33
CA GLY A 57 -16.58 -8.74 -23.74
C GLY A 57 -15.68 -9.93 -24.11
N THR A 58 -15.44 -10.07 -25.40
CA THR A 58 -14.57 -11.13 -25.94
C THR A 58 -13.56 -10.55 -26.92
N TYR A 59 -12.36 -11.12 -26.95
CA TYR A 59 -11.34 -10.85 -27.93
C TYR A 59 -10.85 -12.15 -28.56
N LYS A 60 -11.05 -12.33 -29.87
CA LYS A 60 -10.69 -13.55 -30.61
C LYS A 60 -11.22 -14.85 -29.96
N GLY A 61 -12.45 -14.82 -29.46
CA GLY A 61 -13.08 -15.93 -28.78
C GLY A 61 -12.67 -16.14 -27.31
N ILE A 62 -11.80 -15.29 -26.78
CA ILE A 62 -11.36 -15.33 -25.37
C ILE A 62 -12.16 -14.28 -24.57
N GLN A 63 -12.71 -14.68 -23.45
CA GLN A 63 -13.41 -13.76 -22.53
C GLN A 63 -12.45 -12.71 -21.96
N VAL A 64 -12.92 -11.46 -21.90
CA VAL A 64 -12.19 -10.33 -21.30
C VAL A 64 -12.85 -9.97 -19.98
N VAL A 65 -12.18 -10.27 -18.89
CA VAL A 65 -12.63 -10.01 -17.52
C VAL A 65 -12.01 -8.73 -16.99
N LEU A 66 -12.82 -7.86 -16.42
CA LEU A 66 -12.37 -6.66 -15.72
C LEU A 66 -11.76 -7.07 -14.37
N CYS A 67 -10.44 -6.99 -14.26
CA CYS A 67 -9.74 -7.24 -13.00
C CYS A 67 -9.65 -5.98 -12.14
N ALA A 68 -9.19 -6.10 -10.89
CA ALA A 68 -8.80 -4.95 -10.09
C ALA A 68 -7.65 -4.23 -10.80
N THR A 69 -7.94 -3.07 -11.41
CA THR A 69 -6.96 -2.34 -12.23
C THR A 69 -6.06 -1.42 -11.41
N HIS A 70 -6.38 -1.18 -10.14
CA HIS A 70 -5.45 -0.66 -9.17
C HIS A 70 -4.52 -1.78 -8.70
N ASP A 71 -3.20 -1.61 -8.86
CA ASP A 71 -2.18 -2.61 -8.56
C ASP A 71 -2.21 -3.10 -7.11
N THR A 72 -2.38 -2.19 -6.14
CA THR A 72 -2.52 -2.55 -4.73
C THR A 72 -3.84 -3.29 -4.46
N GLY A 73 -4.94 -2.91 -5.12
CA GLY A 73 -6.21 -3.64 -5.05
C GLY A 73 -6.04 -5.09 -5.49
N SER A 74 -5.36 -5.28 -6.61
CA SER A 74 -5.00 -6.60 -7.11
C SER A 74 -4.02 -7.33 -6.18
N ALA A 75 -2.99 -6.65 -5.68
CA ALA A 75 -2.01 -7.25 -4.77
C ALA A 75 -2.66 -7.79 -3.49
N VAL A 76 -3.56 -7.02 -2.88
CA VAL A 76 -4.29 -7.42 -1.66
C VAL A 76 -5.15 -8.65 -1.93
N GLU A 77 -5.77 -8.78 -3.12
CA GLU A 77 -6.51 -9.98 -3.51
C GLU A 77 -5.60 -11.19 -3.72
N GLY A 78 -4.36 -10.98 -4.15
CA GLY A 78 -3.34 -12.01 -4.32
C GLY A 78 -2.76 -12.57 -3.01
N ILE A 79 -2.93 -11.88 -1.89
CA ILE A 79 -2.47 -12.36 -0.57
C ILE A 79 -3.36 -13.54 -0.14
N PRO A 80 -2.76 -14.66 0.34
CA PRO A 80 -3.53 -15.83 0.82
C PRO A 80 -4.06 -15.60 2.24
N MET A 81 -4.89 -14.57 2.42
CA MET A 81 -5.58 -14.29 3.68
C MET A 81 -6.67 -15.32 3.92
N GLU A 82 -6.72 -15.89 5.11
CA GLU A 82 -7.74 -16.84 5.55
C GLU A 82 -8.81 -16.19 6.44
N GLY A 83 -8.52 -15.01 6.94
CA GLY A 83 -9.40 -14.24 7.83
C GLY A 83 -9.20 -12.74 7.69
N ASN A 84 -9.43 -12.04 8.79
CA ASN A 84 -9.20 -10.62 8.89
C ASN A 84 -7.80 -10.36 9.42
N GLU A 85 -6.85 -10.21 8.51
CA GLU A 85 -5.43 -10.03 8.81
C GLU A 85 -4.96 -8.69 8.25
N LEU A 86 -3.85 -8.19 8.81
CA LEU A 86 -3.18 -6.99 8.32
C LEU A 86 -2.38 -7.29 7.05
N TYR A 87 -2.24 -6.30 6.20
CA TYR A 87 -1.32 -6.35 5.08
C TYR A 87 -0.46 -5.09 4.97
N ILE A 88 0.73 -5.24 4.42
CA ILE A 88 1.56 -4.17 3.88
C ILE A 88 1.89 -4.48 2.43
N SER A 89 1.48 -3.60 1.51
CA SER A 89 2.05 -3.56 0.16
C SER A 89 3.29 -2.66 0.21
N SER A 90 4.47 -3.28 0.29
CA SER A 90 5.74 -2.59 0.55
C SER A 90 6.49 -2.32 -0.74
N GLY A 91 6.52 -1.06 -1.14
CA GLY A 91 7.26 -0.53 -2.28
C GLY A 91 8.02 0.74 -1.91
N THR A 92 8.05 1.73 -2.80
CA THR A 92 8.52 3.10 -2.52
C THR A 92 7.75 3.67 -1.33
N TRP A 93 6.43 3.51 -1.34
CA TRP A 93 5.51 3.68 -0.21
C TRP A 93 5.18 2.33 0.40
N SER A 94 4.69 2.34 1.63
CA SER A 94 4.10 1.20 2.30
C SER A 94 2.62 1.47 2.55
N LEU A 95 1.74 0.76 1.83
CA LEU A 95 0.31 0.82 2.08
C LEU A 95 -0.02 -0.25 3.12
N LEU A 96 -0.30 0.18 4.34
CA LEU A 96 -0.66 -0.69 5.46
C LEU A 96 -2.16 -0.61 5.71
N GLY A 97 -2.84 -1.73 5.78
CA GLY A 97 -4.28 -1.74 5.96
C GLY A 97 -4.88 -3.10 6.29
N VAL A 98 -6.22 -3.10 6.30
CA VAL A 98 -7.09 -4.25 6.52
C VAL A 98 -8.25 -4.24 5.54
N LYS A 99 -8.88 -5.40 5.35
CA LYS A 99 -10.15 -5.53 4.64
C LYS A 99 -11.29 -5.23 5.61
N THR A 100 -12.20 -4.33 5.24
CA THR A 100 -13.39 -4.03 6.02
C THR A 100 -14.67 -4.21 5.19
N PRO A 101 -15.76 -4.72 5.78
CA PRO A 101 -17.02 -4.88 5.05
C PRO A 101 -17.73 -3.54 4.79
N ARG A 102 -17.41 -2.51 5.58
CA ARG A 102 -17.95 -1.15 5.47
C ARG A 102 -16.82 -0.14 5.61
N PRO A 103 -16.94 1.04 4.97
CA PRO A 103 -15.96 2.11 5.12
C PRO A 103 -15.98 2.67 6.55
N ILE A 104 -14.83 3.12 7.02
CA ILE A 104 -14.63 3.85 8.29
C ILE A 104 -14.32 5.29 7.93
N THR A 105 -15.26 6.20 8.22
CA THR A 105 -15.22 7.61 7.78
C THR A 105 -15.41 8.60 8.94
N ASP A 106 -14.91 8.24 10.12
CA ASP A 106 -14.90 9.10 11.29
C ASP A 106 -13.79 10.17 11.23
N GLU A 107 -13.85 11.14 12.14
CA GLU A 107 -12.90 12.24 12.22
C GLU A 107 -11.49 11.77 12.59
N GLU A 108 -11.37 10.72 13.41
CA GLU A 108 -10.10 10.14 13.80
C GLU A 108 -9.38 9.51 12.58
N SER A 109 -10.13 8.78 11.75
CA SER A 109 -9.61 8.20 10.50
C SER A 109 -9.14 9.28 9.52
N LEU A 110 -9.91 10.37 9.39
CA LEU A 110 -9.56 11.50 8.56
C LEU A 110 -8.29 12.20 9.07
N ALA A 111 -8.23 12.51 10.37
CA ALA A 111 -7.08 13.16 10.99
C ALA A 111 -5.80 12.33 10.89
N ALA A 112 -5.92 11.00 10.96
CA ALA A 112 -4.82 10.06 10.82
C ALA A 112 -4.50 9.72 9.36
N ASN A 113 -5.18 10.33 8.37
CA ASN A 113 -4.97 10.16 6.93
C ASN A 113 -5.19 8.71 6.45
N TYR A 114 -6.25 8.07 6.94
CA TYR A 114 -6.71 6.78 6.41
C TYR A 114 -7.61 6.97 5.19
N SER A 115 -7.47 6.08 4.22
CA SER A 115 -8.36 5.98 3.06
C SER A 115 -9.24 4.73 3.11
N ASN A 116 -10.39 4.81 2.44
CA ASN A 116 -11.26 3.67 2.16
C ASN A 116 -11.28 3.46 0.65
N GLU A 117 -10.42 2.60 0.15
CA GLU A 117 -10.36 2.29 -1.27
C GLU A 117 -11.06 0.98 -1.60
N GLY A 118 -11.54 0.85 -2.83
CA GLY A 118 -12.24 -0.35 -3.28
C GLY A 118 -11.35 -1.59 -3.33
N GLY A 119 -11.87 -2.70 -2.86
CA GLY A 119 -11.37 -4.05 -3.05
C GLY A 119 -12.36 -4.89 -3.85
N VAL A 120 -12.19 -6.21 -3.86
CA VAL A 120 -13.07 -7.17 -4.54
C VAL A 120 -14.19 -7.60 -3.58
N GLY A 121 -15.23 -6.77 -3.47
CA GLY A 121 -16.35 -6.99 -2.53
C GLY A 121 -16.08 -6.57 -1.08
N TYR A 122 -15.06 -5.76 -0.84
CA TYR A 122 -14.71 -5.18 0.46
C TYR A 122 -14.08 -3.80 0.29
N ASN A 123 -13.93 -3.05 1.39
CA ASN A 123 -13.13 -1.84 1.42
C ASN A 123 -11.72 -2.15 1.93
N ARG A 124 -10.73 -1.50 1.37
CA ARG A 124 -9.37 -1.45 1.87
C ARG A 124 -9.24 -0.22 2.76
N TYR A 125 -9.40 -0.41 4.07
CA TYR A 125 -9.12 0.63 5.06
C TYR A 125 -7.62 0.65 5.31
N GLN A 126 -6.94 1.67 4.80
CA GLN A 126 -5.49 1.68 4.71
C GLN A 126 -4.90 3.08 4.85
N LYS A 127 -3.62 3.12 5.16
CA LYS A 127 -2.81 4.33 5.30
C LYS A 127 -1.54 4.21 4.46
N ASN A 128 -1.19 5.29 3.76
CA ASN A 128 0.12 5.43 3.16
C ASN A 128 1.15 5.82 4.24
N ILE A 129 2.21 5.04 4.33
CA ILE A 129 3.37 5.29 5.18
C ILE A 129 4.58 5.38 4.27
N MET A 130 5.52 6.26 4.59
CA MET A 130 6.80 6.26 3.88
C MET A 130 7.41 4.85 3.90
N GLY A 131 7.88 4.39 2.76
CA GLY A 131 8.38 3.04 2.59
C GLY A 131 9.87 2.98 2.27
N MET A 132 10.22 2.13 1.31
CA MET A 132 11.60 1.92 0.88
C MET A 132 12.25 3.15 0.23
N TRP A 133 11.50 4.21 -0.03
CA TRP A 133 12.00 5.49 -0.50
C TRP A 133 13.14 6.01 0.37
N LEU A 134 12.97 6.00 1.71
CA LEU A 134 14.00 6.47 2.65
C LEU A 134 15.33 5.76 2.42
N VAL A 135 15.31 4.44 2.43
CA VAL A 135 16.53 3.64 2.31
C VAL A 135 17.11 3.65 0.89
N ASN A 136 16.26 3.75 -0.14
CA ASN A 136 16.71 3.88 -1.51
C ASN A 136 17.45 5.20 -1.73
N ARG A 137 16.94 6.30 -1.20
CA ARG A 137 17.58 7.62 -1.27
C ARG A 137 18.88 7.66 -0.47
N LEU A 138 18.87 7.11 0.77
CA LEU A 138 20.10 6.98 1.56
C LEU A 138 21.16 6.15 0.82
N ARG A 139 20.78 5.04 0.17
CA ARG A 139 21.73 4.24 -0.60
C ARG A 139 22.32 5.02 -1.77
N ALA A 140 21.48 5.68 -2.56
CA ALA A 140 21.93 6.46 -3.71
C ALA A 140 22.90 7.58 -3.29
N GLU A 141 22.75 8.13 -2.09
CA GLU A 141 23.56 9.24 -1.58
C GLU A 141 24.83 8.77 -0.86
N LEU A 142 24.75 7.73 -0.03
CA LEU A 142 25.82 7.36 0.91
C LEU A 142 26.65 6.15 0.45
N CYS A 143 26.10 5.26 -0.34
CA CYS A 143 26.78 4.03 -0.76
C CYS A 143 26.14 3.38 -2.01
N PRO A 144 26.11 4.08 -3.17
CA PRO A 144 25.36 3.65 -4.36
C PRO A 144 25.78 2.27 -4.88
N GLU A 145 27.06 1.94 -4.76
CA GLU A 145 27.60 0.68 -5.28
C GLU A 145 27.44 -0.51 -4.31
N LYS A 146 27.08 -0.24 -3.04
CA LYS A 146 27.01 -1.30 -2.03
C LYS A 146 25.79 -2.18 -2.22
N PRO A 147 25.94 -3.53 -2.25
CA PRO A 147 24.82 -4.46 -2.33
C PRO A 147 23.86 -4.35 -1.15
N TRP A 148 22.55 -4.51 -1.38
CA TRP A 148 21.53 -4.46 -0.31
C TRP A 148 21.77 -5.45 0.82
N GLY A 149 22.24 -6.66 0.50
CA GLY A 149 22.55 -7.68 1.51
C GLY A 149 23.62 -7.23 2.51
N GLU A 150 24.67 -6.54 2.03
CA GLU A 150 25.72 -5.99 2.88
C GLU A 150 25.22 -4.81 3.71
N ILE A 151 24.45 -3.89 3.09
CA ILE A 151 23.84 -2.75 3.81
C ILE A 151 23.00 -3.24 4.97
N THR A 152 22.12 -4.22 4.74
CA THR A 152 21.22 -4.74 5.78
C THR A 152 21.99 -5.45 6.89
N ALA A 153 22.97 -6.30 6.55
CA ALA A 153 23.80 -6.99 7.53
C ALA A 153 24.61 -6.01 8.41
N GLU A 154 25.29 -5.04 7.79
CA GLU A 154 26.08 -4.08 8.54
C GLU A 154 25.21 -3.10 9.35
N ALA A 155 24.03 -2.72 8.85
CA ALA A 155 23.09 -1.88 9.59
C ALA A 155 22.54 -2.61 10.83
N GLU A 156 22.31 -3.91 10.73
CA GLU A 156 21.84 -4.75 11.85
C GLU A 156 22.86 -4.82 12.99
N GLU A 157 24.15 -4.80 12.68
CA GLU A 157 25.23 -4.83 13.69
C GLU A 157 25.48 -3.48 14.37
N LYS A 158 24.95 -2.37 13.83
CA LYS A 158 25.18 -1.05 14.41
C LYS A 158 24.31 -0.79 15.63
N HIS A 159 24.83 0.00 16.56
CA HIS A 159 24.07 0.54 17.68
C HIS A 159 23.69 1.99 17.35
N PHE A 160 22.41 2.22 17.18
CA PHE A 160 21.83 3.57 17.03
C PHE A 160 20.35 3.50 17.45
N ASP A 161 19.98 4.28 18.46
CA ASP A 161 18.70 4.12 19.13
C ASP A 161 17.69 5.22 18.88
N HIS A 162 18.14 6.37 18.33
CA HIS A 162 17.24 7.44 17.96
C HIS A 162 16.39 7.04 16.75
N LEU A 163 15.16 7.51 16.73
CA LEU A 163 14.18 7.29 15.68
C LEU A 163 13.72 8.64 15.11
N VAL A 164 13.20 8.62 13.90
CA VAL A 164 12.52 9.74 13.27
C VAL A 164 11.06 9.36 12.98
N ASP A 165 10.17 10.35 12.90
CA ASP A 165 8.87 10.12 12.30
C ASP A 165 9.04 10.01 10.78
N VAL A 166 8.82 8.80 10.25
CA VAL A 166 8.99 8.53 8.82
C VAL A 166 7.98 9.28 7.94
N ASN A 167 6.87 9.74 8.51
CA ASN A 167 5.85 10.50 7.80
C ASN A 167 6.06 12.02 7.88
N ASP A 168 7.14 12.48 8.53
CA ASP A 168 7.46 13.91 8.55
C ASP A 168 7.66 14.42 7.11
N PRO A 169 7.04 15.54 6.73
CA PRO A 169 7.13 16.11 5.39
C PRO A 169 8.56 16.34 4.87
N VAL A 170 9.54 16.50 5.75
CA VAL A 170 10.97 16.66 5.37
C VAL A 170 11.49 15.47 4.54
N PHE A 171 10.93 14.26 4.76
CA PHE A 171 11.36 13.06 4.04
C PHE A 171 10.68 12.85 2.69
N LEU A 172 9.66 13.65 2.35
CA LEU A 172 8.87 13.45 1.14
C LEU A 172 9.70 13.66 -0.14
N ALA A 173 10.41 14.77 -0.23
CA ALA A 173 11.22 15.12 -1.40
C ALA A 173 12.46 15.98 -1.04
N PRO A 174 13.33 15.53 -0.11
CA PRO A 174 14.49 16.31 0.26
C PRO A 174 15.54 16.31 -0.86
N GLU A 175 16.30 17.38 -0.98
CA GLU A 175 17.51 17.41 -1.84
C GLU A 175 18.53 16.37 -1.39
N SER A 176 18.77 16.28 -0.08
CA SER A 176 19.59 15.27 0.59
C SER A 176 18.79 14.55 1.66
N MET A 177 18.65 13.24 1.51
CA MET A 177 18.00 12.40 2.52
C MET A 177 18.82 12.37 3.81
N LYS A 178 20.14 12.32 3.69
CA LYS A 178 21.05 12.41 4.86
C LYS A 178 20.81 13.70 5.64
N ALA A 179 20.74 14.85 4.97
CA ALA A 179 20.52 16.14 5.63
C ALA A 179 19.14 16.18 6.32
N ALA A 180 18.10 15.59 5.72
CA ALA A 180 16.77 15.47 6.34
C ALA A 180 16.83 14.66 7.64
N PHE A 181 17.59 13.56 7.68
CA PHE A 181 17.84 12.82 8.93
C PHE A 181 18.60 13.65 9.95
N ASP A 182 19.65 14.38 9.51
CA ASP A 182 20.46 15.22 10.40
C ASP A 182 19.63 16.32 11.07
N GLU A 183 18.68 16.89 10.34
CA GLU A 183 17.73 17.90 10.87
C GLU A 183 16.82 17.36 11.98
N LYS A 184 16.37 16.12 11.83
CA LYS A 184 15.39 15.51 12.75
C LYS A 184 16.02 14.77 13.91
N LEU A 185 17.29 14.49 13.87
CA LEU A 185 17.98 13.73 14.91
C LEU A 185 18.80 14.64 15.83
N PRO A 186 18.62 14.55 17.16
CA PRO A 186 19.40 15.35 18.10
C PRO A 186 20.91 15.04 18.04
N HIS A 187 21.23 13.79 17.67
CA HIS A 187 22.59 13.29 17.49
C HIS A 187 22.64 12.41 16.25
N PRO A 188 22.99 12.97 15.07
CA PRO A 188 23.07 12.19 13.84
C PRO A 188 24.08 11.05 13.88
N PRO A 189 23.84 9.96 13.12
CA PRO A 189 24.79 8.85 13.02
C PRO A 189 26.15 9.32 12.46
N LYS A 190 27.23 8.73 12.99
CA LYS A 190 28.60 9.05 12.54
C LYS A 190 29.04 8.28 11.28
N CYS A 191 28.23 7.32 10.81
CA CYS A 191 28.54 6.50 9.64
C CYS A 191 27.26 6.16 8.86
N ALA A 192 27.42 5.83 7.57
CA ALA A 192 26.31 5.51 6.68
C ALA A 192 25.37 4.44 7.26
N MET A 193 25.90 3.35 7.79
CA MET A 193 25.10 2.24 8.31
C MET A 193 24.23 2.62 9.52
N GLY A 194 24.63 3.65 10.27
CA GLY A 194 23.79 4.21 11.34
C GLY A 194 22.51 4.86 10.82
N TYR A 195 22.55 5.54 9.66
CA TYR A 195 21.35 6.09 9.01
C TYR A 195 20.41 4.98 8.54
N PHE A 196 20.96 3.90 7.95
CA PHE A 196 20.14 2.77 7.55
C PHE A 196 19.48 2.08 8.75
N ARG A 197 20.21 1.88 9.85
CA ARG A 197 19.63 1.36 11.07
C ARG A 197 18.50 2.23 11.60
N CYS A 198 18.73 3.55 11.67
CA CYS A 198 17.71 4.51 12.06
C CYS A 198 16.48 4.40 11.14
N ALA A 199 16.67 4.43 9.82
CA ALA A 199 15.59 4.35 8.86
C ALA A 199 14.75 3.06 9.00
N TYR A 200 15.39 1.90 9.08
CA TYR A 200 14.69 0.62 9.23
C TYR A 200 13.91 0.51 10.54
N ARG A 201 14.50 0.96 11.65
CA ARG A 201 13.81 0.97 12.95
C ARG A 201 12.65 1.97 12.98
N SER A 202 12.84 3.13 12.37
CA SER A 202 11.79 4.14 12.26
C SER A 202 10.62 3.67 11.39
N LEU A 203 10.89 2.96 10.28
CA LEU A 203 9.86 2.32 9.46
C LEU A 203 9.05 1.29 10.27
N ALA A 204 9.74 0.40 10.99
CA ALA A 204 9.08 -0.59 11.84
C ALA A 204 8.22 0.04 12.94
N GLN A 205 8.68 1.16 13.52
CA GLN A 205 7.91 1.93 14.50
C GLN A 205 6.70 2.62 13.86
N GLY A 206 6.84 3.17 12.66
CA GLY A 206 5.71 3.74 11.90
C GLY A 206 4.64 2.69 11.58
N TYR A 207 5.04 1.47 11.22
CA TYR A 207 4.11 0.36 11.02
C TYR A 207 3.38 -0.03 12.32
N ARG A 208 4.09 -0.07 13.45
CA ARG A 208 3.49 -0.32 14.75
C ARG A 208 2.41 0.71 15.08
N GLN A 209 2.72 1.99 14.94
CA GLN A 209 1.78 3.09 15.22
C GLN A 209 0.51 2.97 14.35
N ALA A 210 0.68 2.72 13.05
CA ALA A 210 -0.46 2.54 12.15
C ALA A 210 -1.29 1.29 12.50
N ILE A 211 -0.68 0.20 12.93
CA ILE A 211 -1.42 -0.99 13.39
C ILE A 211 -2.22 -0.68 14.67
N GLU A 212 -1.63 0.01 15.63
CA GLU A 212 -2.33 0.43 16.85
C GLU A 212 -3.52 1.35 16.54
N GLU A 213 -3.39 2.25 15.55
CA GLU A 213 -4.50 3.07 15.04
C GLU A 213 -5.60 2.21 14.39
N ILE A 214 -5.24 1.27 13.50
CA ILE A 214 -6.19 0.35 12.86
C ILE A 214 -6.95 -0.47 13.91
N GLU A 215 -6.25 -1.05 14.89
CA GLU A 215 -6.86 -1.85 15.95
C GLU A 215 -7.85 -1.02 16.78
N ARG A 216 -7.51 0.23 17.07
CA ARG A 216 -8.40 1.17 17.77
C ARG A 216 -9.64 1.51 16.93
N ASN A 217 -9.45 1.86 15.66
CA ASN A 217 -10.52 2.33 14.78
C ASN A 217 -11.46 1.19 14.34
N THR A 218 -10.95 -0.04 14.25
CA THR A 218 -11.76 -1.23 13.91
C THR A 218 -12.32 -1.96 15.12
N GLY A 219 -11.82 -1.66 16.33
CA GLY A 219 -12.15 -2.42 17.55
C GLY A 219 -11.67 -3.88 17.51
N THR A 220 -10.74 -4.22 16.62
CA THR A 220 -10.29 -5.58 16.36
C THR A 220 -8.80 -5.72 16.60
N THR A 221 -8.37 -6.74 17.33
CA THR A 221 -6.95 -7.09 17.49
C THR A 221 -6.56 -8.10 16.44
N TYR A 222 -5.48 -7.81 15.73
CA TYR A 222 -4.94 -8.66 14.66
C TYR A 222 -3.73 -9.45 15.18
N GLN A 223 -3.53 -10.66 14.69
CA GLN A 223 -2.40 -11.51 15.10
C GLN A 223 -1.33 -11.62 14.01
N LYS A 224 -1.72 -11.47 12.74
CA LYS A 224 -0.87 -11.72 11.58
C LYS A 224 -0.80 -10.52 10.66
N LEU A 225 0.39 -10.31 10.13
CA LEU A 225 0.70 -9.26 9.17
C LEU A 225 1.35 -9.86 7.94
N TYR A 226 0.71 -9.74 6.80
CA TYR A 226 1.31 -10.08 5.51
C TYR A 226 2.08 -8.90 4.93
N ILE A 227 3.28 -9.14 4.42
CA ILE A 227 4.07 -8.16 3.69
C ILE A 227 4.30 -8.68 2.28
N VAL A 228 3.86 -7.92 1.28
CA VAL A 228 4.06 -8.22 -0.15
C VAL A 228 4.79 -7.07 -0.85
N GLY A 229 5.18 -7.27 -2.09
CA GLY A 229 5.93 -6.30 -2.88
C GLY A 229 7.45 -6.37 -2.65
N GLY A 230 8.18 -5.39 -3.17
CA GLY A 230 9.65 -5.39 -3.15
C GLY A 230 10.25 -5.41 -1.76
N GLY A 231 9.64 -4.72 -0.80
CA GLY A 231 10.08 -4.67 0.59
C GLY A 231 9.96 -6.01 1.34
N ALA A 232 9.12 -6.93 0.89
CA ALA A 232 9.01 -8.27 1.45
C ALA A 232 10.34 -9.06 1.41
N LYS A 233 11.24 -8.70 0.49
CA LYS A 233 12.58 -9.29 0.35
C LYS A 233 13.56 -8.81 1.41
N ASN A 234 13.24 -7.75 2.17
CA ASN A 234 14.12 -7.18 3.19
C ASN A 234 13.93 -7.89 4.53
N GLY A 235 14.68 -8.96 4.77
CA GLY A 235 14.57 -9.77 5.99
C GLY A 235 14.86 -8.99 7.27
N TYR A 236 15.74 -7.99 7.24
CA TYR A 236 16.04 -7.15 8.40
C TYR A 236 14.83 -6.29 8.79
N LEU A 237 14.21 -5.57 7.84
CA LEU A 237 13.01 -4.79 8.11
C LEU A 237 11.85 -5.68 8.60
N ASN A 238 11.69 -6.87 8.00
CA ASN A 238 10.64 -7.80 8.41
C ASN A 238 10.80 -8.27 9.87
N ARG A 239 12.04 -8.58 10.31
CA ARG A 239 12.32 -8.91 11.71
C ARG A 239 12.04 -7.73 12.65
N LEU A 240 12.50 -6.53 12.29
CA LEU A 240 12.22 -5.32 13.08
C LEU A 240 10.72 -5.04 13.16
N THR A 241 9.98 -5.24 12.08
CA THR A 241 8.52 -5.08 12.05
C THR A 241 7.86 -6.08 12.99
N GLN A 242 8.24 -7.35 12.96
CA GLN A 242 7.72 -8.37 13.88
C GLN A 242 8.01 -8.01 15.34
N GLN A 243 9.24 -7.58 15.64
CA GLN A 243 9.63 -7.16 16.99
C GLN A 243 8.88 -5.94 17.48
N ALA A 244 8.74 -4.93 16.64
CA ALA A 244 8.06 -3.67 17.01
C ALA A 244 6.55 -3.87 17.19
N THR A 245 5.91 -4.66 16.32
CA THR A 245 4.45 -4.83 16.29
C THR A 245 3.95 -5.96 17.19
N GLY A 246 4.78 -6.92 17.51
CA GLY A 246 4.39 -8.17 18.18
C GLY A 246 3.52 -9.08 17.32
N LYS A 247 3.33 -8.78 16.03
CA LYS A 247 2.52 -9.57 15.10
C LYS A 247 3.35 -10.66 14.45
N GLN A 248 2.72 -11.77 14.09
CA GLN A 248 3.36 -12.76 13.23
C GLN A 248 3.51 -12.20 11.82
N VAL A 249 4.72 -11.95 11.38
CA VAL A 249 5.00 -11.41 10.04
C VAL A 249 5.16 -12.55 9.03
N ALA A 250 4.35 -12.53 7.99
CA ALA A 250 4.45 -13.41 6.83
C ALA A 250 4.88 -12.59 5.60
N ALA A 251 6.17 -12.50 5.36
CA ALA A 251 6.72 -11.82 4.20
C ALA A 251 6.68 -12.74 2.99
N LEU A 252 5.94 -12.33 1.96
CA LEU A 252 5.71 -13.11 0.74
C LEU A 252 6.36 -12.38 -0.45
N PRO A 253 7.55 -12.78 -0.90
CA PRO A 253 8.21 -12.18 -2.06
C PRO A 253 7.61 -12.68 -3.37
N ILE A 254 6.28 -12.57 -3.50
CA ILE A 254 5.48 -13.01 -4.64
C ILE A 254 5.07 -11.82 -5.51
N GLU A 255 4.73 -12.08 -6.75
CA GLU A 255 4.10 -11.12 -7.65
C GLU A 255 2.59 -11.02 -7.32
N ALA A 256 2.29 -10.45 -6.14
CA ALA A 256 0.94 -10.44 -5.57
C ALA A 256 -0.08 -9.78 -6.51
N THR A 257 0.28 -8.71 -7.22
CA THR A 257 -0.58 -8.05 -8.20
C THR A 257 -0.99 -9.01 -9.33
N ALA A 258 -0.04 -9.76 -9.89
CA ALA A 258 -0.33 -10.73 -10.95
C ALA A 258 -1.18 -11.91 -10.44
N LEU A 259 -0.89 -12.39 -9.23
CA LEU A 259 -1.66 -13.45 -8.59
C LEU A 259 -3.09 -13.02 -8.30
N GLY A 260 -3.30 -11.80 -7.82
CA GLY A 260 -4.63 -11.24 -7.58
C GLY A 260 -5.44 -11.10 -8.87
N ASN A 261 -4.80 -10.61 -9.93
CA ASN A 261 -5.41 -10.51 -11.25
C ASN A 261 -5.87 -11.90 -11.74
N LEU A 262 -4.99 -12.91 -11.65
CA LEU A 262 -5.32 -14.28 -12.04
C LEU A 262 -6.47 -14.87 -11.19
N LYS A 263 -6.43 -14.66 -9.88
CA LYS A 263 -7.48 -15.13 -8.95
C LYS A 263 -8.86 -14.57 -9.30
N ILE A 264 -8.93 -13.28 -9.66
CA ILE A 264 -10.18 -12.63 -10.08
C ILE A 264 -10.72 -13.28 -11.36
N GLN A 265 -9.86 -13.48 -12.36
CA GLN A 265 -10.26 -14.16 -13.61
C GLN A 265 -10.73 -15.58 -13.38
N MET A 266 -10.00 -16.35 -12.55
CA MET A 266 -10.37 -17.72 -12.22
C MET A 266 -11.71 -17.81 -11.46
N LYS A 267 -12.00 -16.81 -10.63
CA LYS A 267 -13.30 -16.73 -9.94
C LYS A 267 -14.42 -16.45 -10.94
N ALA A 268 -14.26 -15.46 -11.79
CA ALA A 268 -15.25 -15.12 -12.83
C ALA A 268 -15.55 -16.31 -13.75
N ALA A 269 -14.53 -17.09 -14.14
CA ALA A 269 -14.70 -18.28 -14.97
C ALA A 269 -15.38 -19.48 -14.29
N LYS A 270 -15.57 -19.47 -12.97
CA LYS A 270 -16.27 -20.54 -12.22
C LYS A 270 -17.71 -20.20 -11.90
N GLU A 271 -18.09 -18.93 -12.00
CA GLU A 271 -19.45 -18.45 -11.73
C GLU A 271 -20.36 -18.57 -12.98
N GLU A 272 -19.81 -19.02 -14.11
CA GLU A 272 -20.54 -19.47 -15.31
C GLU A 272 -20.81 -20.98 -15.29
#